data_03c399b07bbc0b4421c4a5c5966b3451
#
_entry.id   03c399b07bbc0b4421c4a5c5966b3451
#
_cell.length_a   1.000
_cell.length_b   1.000
_cell.length_c   1.000
_cell.angle_alpha   90.00
_cell.angle_beta   90.00
_cell.angle_gamma   90.00
#
_symmetry.space_group_name_H-M   'P 1'
#
loop_
_entity.id
_entity.type
_entity.pdbx_description
1 polymer ?
#
loop_
_entity_poly.entity_id
_entity_poly.type
_entity_poly.pdbx_seq_one_letter_code
_entity_poly.pdbx_strand_id
1 'polypeptide(L)'
;MQNSTLSEIAELVISSSKNAICNELRPLYRGIAGFPHQETDEENIHTDGAYFYYSPQYILKKFRDNKNTPTRYFLHTLLHCIFLHIFKVDFKNRELWDLACDIFAEKTINDYNLKCTQCDNILTQTNIITELTKHIKNFTAENIYQYFCRYPLSKEDYAIYKSVFYADCHDEWYKNKGVTRPDDEELITVEASSIYKYADESSSDYQKNEKHLNTDTSTLSSEKIEEKWKDTTKRIIRDTEATPSALGYSSGFDTLTLKSVVREKYDYSEFLKKFIQPNETLEINDDEFDYIYYTYGLSLYDNIPLIEPLEYSENSKLQRLIIAIDTSGSVYGDAVKSFINKTYSILLNTEFFKKEFEIHIIQCDCKIQSADILHSTKDLEEYINNLTLKGFGGTDFTPVFDYAEELINADKNKIFNGIIYFTDGDGIYPQNPPQLKNVFVIHDNGFDKSKMPVWATPLYINFD
;
A
#
# COMPACT_ATOMS: atom_id res chain seq x y z
N MET A 1 -39.80 -19.73 17.02
CA MET A 1 -39.52 -19.25 18.37
C MET A 1 -38.12 -19.60 18.90
N GLN A 2 -37.59 -20.83 18.73
CA GLN A 2 -36.23 -21.15 19.25
C GLN A 2 -35.09 -20.42 18.50
N ASN A 3 -35.22 -20.21 17.16
CA ASN A 3 -34.18 -19.53 16.39
C ASN A 3 -34.10 -18.01 16.67
N SER A 4 -35.24 -17.34 16.95
CA SER A 4 -35.25 -15.91 17.30
C SER A 4 -34.50 -15.62 18.61
N THR A 5 -34.62 -16.54 19.59
CA THR A 5 -33.94 -16.40 20.88
C THR A 5 -32.43 -16.64 20.80
N LEU A 6 -31.97 -17.55 19.93
CA LEU A 6 -30.54 -17.80 19.72
C LEU A 6 -29.86 -16.62 19.00
N SER A 7 -30.51 -16.03 17.99
CA SER A 7 -30.08 -14.84 17.31
C SER A 7 -29.92 -13.65 18.25
N GLU A 8 -30.95 -13.37 19.07
CA GLU A 8 -30.88 -12.29 20.07
C GLU A 8 -29.74 -12.46 21.07
N ILE A 9 -29.47 -13.70 21.56
CA ILE A 9 -28.38 -13.97 22.48
C ILE A 9 -27.01 -13.79 21.78
N ALA A 10 -26.88 -14.25 20.55
CA ALA A 10 -25.65 -14.09 19.76
C ALA A 10 -25.34 -12.60 19.51
N GLU A 11 -26.36 -11.81 19.16
CA GLU A 11 -26.29 -10.36 19.01
C GLU A 11 -25.78 -9.67 20.29
N LEU A 12 -26.29 -10.06 21.44
CA LEU A 12 -25.83 -9.56 22.74
C LEU A 12 -24.35 -9.93 23.00
N VAL A 13 -23.92 -11.13 22.63
CA VAL A 13 -22.52 -11.55 22.75
C VAL A 13 -21.61 -10.69 21.89
N ILE A 14 -21.97 -10.45 20.62
CA ILE A 14 -21.18 -9.60 19.71
C ILE A 14 -21.15 -8.15 20.20
N SER A 15 -22.29 -7.59 20.61
CA SER A 15 -22.37 -6.23 21.15
C SER A 15 -21.56 -6.07 22.43
N SER A 16 -21.59 -7.06 23.31
CA SER A 16 -20.75 -7.10 24.51
C SER A 16 -19.27 -7.18 24.17
N SER A 17 -18.89 -7.97 23.16
CA SER A 17 -17.52 -8.10 22.66
C SER A 17 -16.99 -6.77 22.13
N LYS A 18 -17.78 -6.06 21.32
CA LYS A 18 -17.43 -4.71 20.83
C LYS A 18 -17.20 -3.74 21.99
N ASN A 19 -18.09 -3.71 22.96
CA ASN A 19 -17.97 -2.85 24.14
C ASN A 19 -16.74 -3.19 24.99
N ALA A 20 -16.42 -4.47 25.17
CA ALA A 20 -15.23 -4.90 25.90
C ALA A 20 -13.95 -4.39 25.25
N ILE A 21 -13.82 -4.49 23.92
CA ILE A 21 -12.68 -3.96 23.19
C ILE A 21 -12.61 -2.43 23.30
N CYS A 22 -13.73 -1.72 23.13
CA CYS A 22 -13.78 -0.26 23.24
C CYS A 22 -13.33 0.23 24.63
N ASN A 23 -13.64 -0.50 25.68
CA ASN A 23 -13.26 -0.15 27.05
C ASN A 23 -11.77 -0.33 27.32
N GLU A 24 -11.17 -1.39 26.78
CA GLU A 24 -9.76 -1.70 26.98
C GLU A 24 -8.86 -1.02 25.91
N LEU A 25 -9.36 -0.80 24.68
CA LEU A 25 -8.57 -0.28 23.54
C LEU A 25 -9.32 0.84 22.81
N ARG A 26 -9.42 1.99 23.46
CA ARG A 26 -10.14 3.19 22.96
C ARG A 26 -9.78 3.66 21.56
N PRO A 27 -8.50 3.63 21.09
CA PRO A 27 -8.18 4.08 19.76
C PRO A 27 -8.91 3.32 18.64
N LEU A 28 -9.30 2.05 18.89
CA LEU A 28 -10.04 1.25 17.91
C LEU A 28 -11.54 1.58 17.84
N TYR A 29 -12.07 2.48 18.69
CA TYR A 29 -13.49 2.83 18.71
C TYR A 29 -14.04 3.16 17.31
N ARG A 30 -13.28 3.94 16.51
CA ARG A 30 -13.71 4.32 15.15
C ARG A 30 -13.80 3.13 14.21
N GLY A 31 -12.85 2.21 14.30
CA GLY A 31 -12.87 0.95 13.55
C GLY A 31 -14.07 0.09 13.93
N ILE A 32 -14.31 -0.08 15.23
CA ILE A 32 -15.42 -0.86 15.77
C ILE A 32 -16.78 -0.27 15.39
N ALA A 33 -16.95 1.04 15.53
CA ALA A 33 -18.18 1.76 15.16
C ALA A 33 -18.45 1.72 13.65
N GLY A 34 -17.39 1.74 12.84
CA GLY A 34 -17.48 1.64 11.37
C GLY A 34 -17.61 0.22 10.81
N PHE A 35 -17.59 -0.83 11.69
CA PHE A 35 -17.64 -2.22 11.31
C PHE A 35 -18.94 -2.88 11.82
N PRO A 36 -20.04 -2.78 11.07
CA PRO A 36 -21.31 -3.41 11.39
C PRO A 36 -21.17 -4.92 11.32
N HIS A 37 -22.12 -5.64 11.91
CA HIS A 37 -22.16 -7.08 11.88
C HIS A 37 -23.49 -7.57 11.29
N GLN A 38 -23.46 -8.77 10.73
CA GLN A 38 -24.61 -9.39 10.07
C GLN A 38 -24.59 -10.91 10.34
N GLU A 39 -25.77 -11.49 10.52
CA GLU A 39 -25.91 -12.93 10.63
C GLU A 39 -25.77 -13.63 9.28
N THR A 40 -25.21 -14.83 9.30
CA THR A 40 -25.09 -15.74 8.15
C THR A 40 -25.47 -17.16 8.54
N ASP A 41 -25.92 -17.94 7.56
CA ASP A 41 -26.21 -19.37 7.73
C ASP A 41 -24.93 -20.23 7.67
N GLU A 42 -23.81 -19.67 7.20
CA GLU A 42 -22.52 -20.38 7.15
C GLU A 42 -21.97 -20.59 8.57
N GLU A 43 -21.58 -21.83 8.91
CA GLU A 43 -21.03 -22.17 10.24
C GLU A 43 -19.60 -21.66 10.44
N ASN A 44 -19.36 -20.38 10.14
CA ASN A 44 -18.06 -19.74 10.31
C ASN A 44 -18.21 -18.26 10.68
N ILE A 45 -17.09 -17.58 10.74
CA ILE A 45 -16.97 -16.13 10.79
C ILE A 45 -16.17 -15.70 9.57
N HIS A 46 -16.59 -14.63 8.92
CA HIS A 46 -15.89 -14.05 7.78
C HIS A 46 -16.20 -12.57 7.61
N THR A 47 -15.50 -11.91 6.69
CA THR A 47 -15.75 -10.52 6.33
C THR A 47 -15.47 -10.27 4.85
N ASP A 48 -16.27 -9.40 4.26
CA ASP A 48 -16.07 -8.79 2.93
C ASP A 48 -15.43 -7.39 3.02
N GLY A 49 -15.06 -6.97 4.23
CA GLY A 49 -14.58 -5.62 4.55
C GLY A 49 -15.70 -4.61 4.85
N ALA A 50 -16.95 -4.89 4.49
CA ALA A 50 -18.10 -4.05 4.81
C ALA A 50 -18.77 -4.47 6.13
N TYR A 51 -18.91 -5.78 6.35
CA TYR A 51 -19.59 -6.38 7.50
C TYR A 51 -18.74 -7.47 8.13
N PHE A 52 -18.94 -7.65 9.43
CA PHE A 52 -18.53 -8.84 10.19
C PHE A 52 -19.68 -9.85 10.13
N TYR A 53 -19.51 -10.94 9.38
CA TYR A 53 -20.50 -12.01 9.26
C TYR A 53 -20.25 -13.08 10.31
N TYR A 54 -21.32 -13.58 10.94
CA TYR A 54 -21.23 -14.62 11.95
C TYR A 54 -22.47 -15.53 11.96
N SER A 55 -22.27 -16.81 12.26
CA SER A 55 -23.37 -17.72 12.56
C SER A 55 -23.72 -17.65 14.05
N PRO A 56 -25.00 -17.42 14.43
CA PRO A 56 -25.43 -17.42 15.82
C PRO A 56 -25.05 -18.70 16.56
N GLN A 57 -25.24 -19.85 15.92
CA GLN A 57 -24.90 -21.16 16.51
C GLN A 57 -23.39 -21.30 16.76
N TYR A 58 -22.58 -20.88 15.79
CA TYR A 58 -21.12 -20.95 15.88
C TYR A 58 -20.59 -20.05 16.99
N ILE A 59 -21.04 -18.78 17.05
CA ILE A 59 -20.62 -17.82 18.08
C ILE A 59 -21.01 -18.29 19.49
N LEU A 60 -22.22 -18.79 19.68
CA LEU A 60 -22.68 -19.27 20.97
C LEU A 60 -21.91 -20.53 21.41
N LYS A 61 -21.57 -21.43 20.47
CA LYS A 61 -20.70 -22.56 20.75
C LYS A 61 -19.32 -22.10 21.25
N LYS A 62 -18.69 -21.15 20.52
CA LYS A 62 -17.39 -20.60 20.89
C LYS A 62 -17.42 -19.84 22.23
N PHE A 63 -18.48 -19.08 22.49
CA PHE A 63 -18.68 -18.39 23.75
C PHE A 63 -18.82 -19.35 24.93
N ARG A 64 -19.48 -20.48 24.72
CA ARG A 64 -19.60 -21.53 25.75
C ARG A 64 -18.26 -22.18 26.05
N ASP A 65 -17.43 -22.43 25.01
CA ASP A 65 -16.12 -23.05 25.19
C ASP A 65 -15.15 -22.10 25.91
N ASN A 66 -15.09 -20.83 25.49
CA ASN A 66 -14.36 -19.76 26.17
C ASN A 66 -15.05 -18.42 25.92
N LYS A 67 -15.44 -17.72 26.98
CA LYS A 67 -16.21 -16.44 26.93
C LYS A 67 -15.50 -15.33 26.16
N ASN A 68 -14.18 -15.36 26.06
CA ASN A 68 -13.37 -14.35 25.38
C ASN A 68 -13.21 -14.64 23.87
N THR A 69 -13.50 -15.85 23.41
CA THR A 69 -13.29 -16.25 22.00
C THR A 69 -14.05 -15.37 21.02
N PRO A 70 -15.35 -15.04 21.21
CA PRO A 70 -16.05 -14.13 20.30
C PRO A 70 -15.42 -12.74 20.21
N THR A 71 -14.93 -12.22 21.35
CA THR A 71 -14.24 -10.93 21.41
C THR A 71 -12.94 -10.97 20.64
N ARG A 72 -12.17 -12.06 20.81
CA ARG A 72 -10.91 -12.27 20.08
C ARG A 72 -11.15 -12.38 18.58
N TYR A 73 -12.14 -13.14 18.16
CA TYR A 73 -12.49 -13.32 16.75
C TYR A 73 -12.96 -12.02 16.09
N PHE A 74 -13.80 -11.25 16.79
CA PHE A 74 -14.20 -9.94 16.30
C PHE A 74 -13.00 -8.99 16.12
N LEU A 75 -12.09 -8.95 17.10
CA LEU A 75 -10.89 -8.12 17.01
C LEU A 75 -9.96 -8.60 15.90
N HIS A 76 -9.79 -9.91 15.73
CA HIS A 76 -8.99 -10.52 14.67
C HIS A 76 -9.46 -10.07 13.28
N THR A 77 -10.74 -10.28 12.99
CA THR A 77 -11.35 -9.88 11.71
C THR A 77 -11.30 -8.36 11.50
N LEU A 78 -11.49 -7.56 12.58
CA LEU A 78 -11.34 -6.11 12.52
C LEU A 78 -9.90 -5.69 12.13
N LEU A 79 -8.88 -6.39 12.65
CA LEU A 79 -7.49 -6.11 12.33
C LEU A 79 -7.17 -6.42 10.86
N HIS A 80 -7.78 -7.44 10.25
CA HIS A 80 -7.64 -7.68 8.82
C HIS A 80 -8.13 -6.48 8.00
N CYS A 81 -9.22 -5.84 8.41
CA CYS A 81 -9.71 -4.62 7.76
C CYS A 81 -8.77 -3.44 7.98
N ILE A 82 -8.30 -3.22 9.22
CA ILE A 82 -7.40 -2.11 9.60
C ILE A 82 -6.05 -2.22 8.89
N PHE A 83 -5.49 -3.42 8.77
CA PHE A 83 -4.23 -3.69 8.06
C PHE A 83 -4.39 -3.86 6.55
N LEU A 84 -5.62 -3.74 6.04
CA LEU A 84 -5.96 -3.85 4.62
C LEU A 84 -5.58 -5.21 4.00
N HIS A 85 -5.53 -6.30 4.79
CA HIS A 85 -5.18 -7.63 4.31
C HIS A 85 -6.16 -8.12 3.24
N ILE A 86 -7.46 -7.84 3.42
CA ILE A 86 -8.57 -8.19 2.52
C ILE A 86 -8.37 -7.65 1.10
N PHE A 87 -7.68 -6.50 0.96
CA PHE A 87 -7.51 -5.81 -0.31
C PHE A 87 -6.19 -6.19 -1.01
N LYS A 88 -5.29 -6.92 -0.34
CA LYS A 88 -4.01 -7.37 -0.84
C LYS A 88 -4.08 -8.87 -1.20
N VAL A 89 -4.76 -9.23 -2.30
CA VAL A 89 -5.00 -10.64 -2.68
C VAL A 89 -4.21 -11.09 -3.91
N ASP A 90 -3.25 -10.29 -4.39
CA ASP A 90 -2.49 -10.56 -5.61
C ASP A 90 -1.29 -11.50 -5.39
N PHE A 91 -1.27 -12.21 -4.26
CA PHE A 91 -0.20 -13.14 -3.92
C PHE A 91 -0.40 -14.51 -4.61
N LYS A 92 0.70 -15.08 -5.15
CA LYS A 92 0.69 -16.33 -5.90
C LYS A 92 0.21 -17.54 -5.09
N ASN A 93 0.49 -17.55 -3.79
CA ASN A 93 0.07 -18.62 -2.88
C ASN A 93 -0.89 -18.06 -1.84
N ARG A 94 -2.17 -18.22 -2.12
CA ARG A 94 -3.26 -17.76 -1.27
C ARG A 94 -3.20 -18.34 0.14
N GLU A 95 -2.98 -19.64 0.28
CA GLU A 95 -2.98 -20.31 1.58
C GLU A 95 -1.87 -19.79 2.50
N LEU A 96 -0.69 -19.50 1.94
CA LEU A 96 0.41 -18.91 2.71
C LEU A 96 0.14 -17.44 3.06
N TRP A 97 -0.56 -16.70 2.19
CA TRP A 97 -0.96 -15.33 2.48
C TRP A 97 -1.97 -15.28 3.62
N ASP A 98 -3.02 -16.11 3.57
CA ASP A 98 -4.03 -16.23 4.61
C ASP A 98 -3.38 -16.55 5.97
N LEU A 99 -2.52 -17.56 6.00
CA LEU A 99 -1.78 -17.93 7.22
C LEU A 99 -0.89 -16.80 7.74
N ALA A 100 -0.21 -16.07 6.86
CA ALA A 100 0.64 -14.95 7.25
C ALA A 100 -0.17 -13.79 7.87
N CYS A 101 -1.35 -13.51 7.32
CA CYS A 101 -2.29 -12.52 7.85
C CYS A 101 -2.81 -12.93 9.23
N ASP A 102 -3.18 -14.20 9.43
CA ASP A 102 -3.65 -14.74 10.69
C ASP A 102 -2.56 -14.66 11.78
N ILE A 103 -1.34 -15.08 11.47
CA ILE A 103 -0.20 -15.00 12.40
C ILE A 103 0.05 -13.56 12.82
N PHE A 104 -0.01 -12.61 11.88
CA PHE A 104 0.22 -11.21 12.17
C PHE A 104 -0.91 -10.59 13.01
N ALA A 105 -2.17 -10.89 12.70
CA ALA A 105 -3.32 -10.43 13.46
C ALA A 105 -3.30 -10.98 14.91
N GLU A 106 -3.05 -12.27 15.06
CA GLU A 106 -2.98 -12.93 16.37
C GLU A 106 -1.80 -12.44 17.22
N LYS A 107 -0.62 -12.20 16.58
CA LYS A 107 0.50 -11.54 17.27
C LYS A 107 0.09 -10.18 17.81
N THR A 108 -0.55 -9.36 16.98
CA THR A 108 -1.00 -8.03 17.38
C THR A 108 -1.97 -8.08 18.56
N ILE A 109 -2.92 -9.03 18.57
CA ILE A 109 -3.84 -9.24 19.69
C ILE A 109 -3.09 -9.67 20.96
N ASN A 110 -2.10 -10.55 20.82
CA ASN A 110 -1.29 -10.99 21.96
C ASN A 110 -0.45 -9.85 22.53
N ASP A 111 0.10 -8.97 21.69
CA ASP A 111 0.87 -7.80 22.12
C ASP A 111 0.01 -6.78 22.88
N TYR A 112 -1.28 -6.65 22.54
CA TYR A 112 -2.22 -5.83 23.31
C TYR A 112 -2.48 -6.38 24.71
N ASN A 113 -2.35 -7.67 24.90
CA ASN A 113 -2.52 -8.37 26.16
C ASN A 113 -3.82 -7.99 26.90
N LEU A 114 -4.94 -7.87 26.17
CA LEU A 114 -6.24 -7.50 26.71
C LEU A 114 -6.84 -8.66 27.51
N LYS A 115 -7.49 -8.35 28.63
CA LYS A 115 -8.16 -9.37 29.44
C LYS A 115 -9.33 -10.02 28.68
N CYS A 116 -10.03 -9.25 27.86
CA CYS A 116 -11.19 -9.71 27.10
C CYS A 116 -10.84 -10.58 25.88
N THR A 117 -9.55 -10.76 25.53
CA THR A 117 -9.11 -11.57 24.38
C THR A 117 -8.25 -12.78 24.78
N GLN A 118 -8.12 -13.08 26.07
CA GLN A 118 -7.34 -14.23 26.54
C GLN A 118 -7.93 -15.55 26.07
N CYS A 119 -7.11 -16.43 25.52
CA CYS A 119 -7.49 -17.75 25.02
C CYS A 119 -6.44 -18.81 25.39
N ASP A 120 -6.79 -20.09 25.22
CA ASP A 120 -5.94 -21.20 25.64
C ASP A 120 -4.70 -21.38 24.75
N ASN A 121 -4.75 -20.91 23.50
CA ASN A 121 -3.67 -21.07 22.51
C ASN A 121 -2.55 -20.03 22.62
N ILE A 122 -2.67 -19.01 23.48
CA ILE A 122 -1.72 -17.89 23.54
C ILE A 122 -0.28 -18.38 23.74
N LEU A 123 -0.05 -19.37 24.59
CA LEU A 123 1.30 -19.87 24.85
C LEU A 123 1.92 -20.53 23.61
N THR A 124 1.13 -21.32 22.89
CA THR A 124 1.56 -21.97 21.64
C THR A 124 1.81 -20.94 20.55
N GLN A 125 0.91 -19.97 20.40
CA GLN A 125 1.08 -18.86 19.46
C GLN A 125 2.35 -18.06 19.76
N THR A 126 2.57 -17.70 21.02
CA THR A 126 3.75 -16.94 21.45
C THR A 126 5.06 -17.67 21.16
N ASN A 127 5.10 -18.98 21.36
CA ASN A 127 6.30 -19.79 21.04
C ASN A 127 6.60 -19.78 19.54
N ILE A 128 5.59 -19.98 18.70
CA ILE A 128 5.73 -19.96 17.24
C ILE A 128 6.17 -18.55 16.78
N ILE A 129 5.50 -17.51 17.26
CA ILE A 129 5.83 -16.10 16.91
C ILE A 129 7.25 -15.77 17.34
N THR A 130 7.67 -16.17 18.53
CA THR A 130 9.02 -15.93 19.05
C THR A 130 10.08 -16.59 18.15
N GLU A 131 9.82 -17.79 17.66
CA GLU A 131 10.72 -18.44 16.71
C GLU A 131 10.80 -17.69 15.38
N LEU A 132 9.66 -17.31 14.81
CA LEU A 132 9.60 -16.56 13.55
C LEU A 132 10.28 -15.19 13.67
N THR A 133 10.14 -14.49 14.78
CA THR A 133 10.75 -13.16 15.00
C THR A 133 12.28 -13.18 15.06
N LYS A 134 12.91 -14.32 15.29
CA LYS A 134 14.37 -14.46 15.18
C LYS A 134 14.86 -14.33 13.73
N HIS A 135 14.01 -14.64 12.78
CA HIS A 135 14.35 -14.68 11.36
C HIS A 135 13.76 -13.52 10.56
N ILE A 136 12.70 -12.89 11.08
CA ILE A 136 11.96 -11.81 10.39
C ILE A 136 12.14 -10.51 11.16
N LYS A 137 12.96 -9.59 10.65
CA LYS A 137 13.27 -8.30 11.32
C LYS A 137 12.04 -7.41 11.50
N ASN A 138 11.30 -7.16 10.41
CA ASN A 138 10.05 -6.40 10.41
C ASN A 138 8.91 -7.38 10.32
N PHE A 139 8.22 -7.64 11.42
CA PHE A 139 7.20 -8.67 11.49
C PHE A 139 5.85 -8.13 10.97
N THR A 140 5.64 -8.23 9.65
CA THR A 140 4.40 -7.88 8.94
C THR A 140 3.88 -9.10 8.18
N ALA A 141 2.61 -9.08 7.77
CA ALA A 141 2.03 -10.19 7.01
C ALA A 141 2.80 -10.45 5.70
N GLU A 142 3.24 -9.40 5.00
CA GLU A 142 4.03 -9.50 3.77
C GLU A 142 5.38 -10.19 4.01
N ASN A 143 6.09 -9.79 5.06
CA ASN A 143 7.40 -10.37 5.38
C ASN A 143 7.30 -11.81 5.88
N ILE A 144 6.23 -12.16 6.60
CA ILE A 144 5.93 -13.55 6.99
C ILE A 144 5.66 -14.38 5.74
N TYR A 145 4.83 -13.87 4.82
CA TYR A 145 4.55 -14.53 3.54
C TYR A 145 5.82 -14.77 2.73
N GLN A 146 6.67 -13.75 2.55
CA GLN A 146 7.94 -13.87 1.84
C GLN A 146 8.89 -14.87 2.51
N TYR A 147 8.91 -14.90 3.84
CA TYR A 147 9.69 -15.87 4.59
C TYR A 147 9.24 -17.31 4.29
N PHE A 148 7.92 -17.58 4.30
CA PHE A 148 7.38 -18.90 3.98
C PHE A 148 7.55 -19.28 2.50
N CYS A 149 7.56 -18.32 1.58
CA CYS A 149 7.89 -18.57 0.18
C CYS A 149 9.36 -19.00 0.02
N ARG A 150 10.27 -18.40 0.80
CA ARG A 150 11.70 -18.72 0.77
C ARG A 150 12.05 -20.00 1.54
N TYR A 151 11.35 -20.24 2.64
CA TYR A 151 11.53 -21.38 3.54
C TYR A 151 10.17 -22.09 3.72
N PRO A 152 9.79 -22.95 2.77
CA PRO A 152 8.48 -23.61 2.78
C PRO A 152 8.28 -24.44 4.05
N LEU A 153 7.09 -24.31 4.63
CA LEU A 153 6.67 -25.14 5.76
C LEU A 153 6.45 -26.60 5.34
N SER A 154 6.71 -27.53 6.24
CA SER A 154 6.23 -28.90 6.06
C SER A 154 4.70 -28.94 6.08
N LYS A 155 4.08 -29.98 5.51
CA LYS A 155 2.60 -30.12 5.56
C LYS A 155 2.09 -30.21 6.99
N GLU A 156 2.86 -30.86 7.88
CA GLU A 156 2.54 -30.98 9.28
C GLU A 156 2.61 -29.62 10.00
N ASP A 157 3.69 -28.86 9.80
CA ASP A 157 3.85 -27.53 10.41
C ASP A 157 2.79 -26.57 9.91
N TYR A 158 2.47 -26.59 8.61
CA TYR A 158 1.41 -25.78 8.03
C TYR A 158 0.05 -26.11 8.70
N ALA A 159 -0.28 -27.38 8.85
CA ALA A 159 -1.53 -27.79 9.51
C ALA A 159 -1.60 -27.35 10.98
N ILE A 160 -0.46 -27.45 11.70
CA ILE A 160 -0.36 -26.99 13.10
C ILE A 160 -0.55 -25.48 13.15
N TYR A 161 0.18 -24.72 12.35
CA TYR A 161 0.08 -23.24 12.34
C TYR A 161 -1.33 -22.79 11.98
N LYS A 162 -1.91 -23.36 10.93
CA LYS A 162 -3.30 -23.07 10.55
C LYS A 162 -4.29 -23.36 11.71
N SER A 163 -4.15 -24.48 12.41
CA SER A 163 -5.05 -24.81 13.54
C SER A 163 -4.90 -23.87 14.75
N VAL A 164 -3.70 -23.34 14.98
CA VAL A 164 -3.36 -22.50 16.14
C VAL A 164 -3.74 -21.03 15.91
N PHE A 165 -3.66 -20.55 14.66
CA PHE A 165 -3.89 -19.15 14.33
C PHE A 165 -5.25 -18.87 13.67
N TYR A 166 -5.98 -19.89 13.22
CA TYR A 166 -7.28 -19.75 12.58
C TYR A 166 -8.33 -19.10 13.49
N ALA A 167 -8.95 -18.04 13.01
CA ALA A 167 -10.06 -17.34 13.68
C ALA A 167 -11.26 -17.11 12.77
N ASP A 168 -11.06 -16.86 11.49
CA ASP A 168 -12.11 -16.58 10.51
C ASP A 168 -11.82 -17.23 9.14
N CYS A 169 -12.80 -17.14 8.23
CA CYS A 169 -12.70 -17.68 6.87
C CYS A 169 -12.41 -16.55 5.89
N HIS A 170 -11.41 -16.71 5.04
CA HIS A 170 -10.96 -15.69 4.10
C HIS A 170 -11.53 -15.84 2.69
N ASP A 171 -12.46 -16.78 2.45
CA ASP A 171 -12.99 -17.08 1.12
C ASP A 171 -13.64 -15.87 0.43
N GLU A 172 -14.31 -15.00 1.21
CA GLU A 172 -14.95 -13.79 0.69
C GLU A 172 -13.96 -12.77 0.11
N TRP A 173 -12.71 -12.74 0.59
CA TRP A 173 -11.69 -11.79 0.10
C TRP A 173 -11.39 -11.94 -1.37
N TYR A 174 -11.62 -13.12 -1.93
CA TYR A 174 -11.24 -13.50 -3.29
C TYR A 174 -12.41 -13.48 -4.28
N LYS A 175 -13.67 -13.54 -3.80
CA LYS A 175 -14.86 -13.61 -4.67
C LYS A 175 -15.02 -12.41 -5.60
N ASN A 176 -14.72 -11.21 -5.13
CA ASN A 176 -14.93 -9.98 -5.89
C ASN A 176 -13.82 -9.64 -6.90
N LYS A 177 -12.73 -10.43 -6.96
CA LYS A 177 -11.57 -10.16 -7.82
C LYS A 177 -11.36 -11.20 -8.92
N GLY A 178 -12.31 -12.11 -9.12
CA GLY A 178 -12.26 -13.12 -10.19
C GLY A 178 -11.14 -14.14 -10.05
N VAL A 179 -10.57 -14.30 -8.84
CA VAL A 179 -9.55 -15.30 -8.54
C VAL A 179 -10.25 -16.59 -8.15
N THR A 180 -10.40 -17.52 -9.10
CA THR A 180 -10.94 -18.86 -8.84
C THR A 180 -9.89 -19.76 -8.19
N ARG A 181 -10.32 -20.67 -7.30
CA ARG A 181 -9.44 -21.75 -6.81
C ARG A 181 -9.09 -22.70 -7.96
N PRO A 182 -7.90 -23.31 -7.98
CA PRO A 182 -7.60 -24.39 -8.94
C PRO A 182 -8.61 -25.53 -8.89
N ASP A 183 -9.24 -25.77 -7.73
CA ASP A 183 -10.23 -26.83 -7.53
C ASP A 183 -11.67 -26.42 -7.98
N ASP A 184 -11.91 -25.14 -8.19
CA ASP A 184 -13.23 -24.62 -8.64
C ASP A 184 -13.43 -24.83 -10.15
N GLU A 185 -12.36 -25.06 -10.94
CA GLU A 185 -12.48 -25.33 -12.38
C GLU A 185 -13.11 -26.69 -12.67
N GLU A 186 -13.01 -27.69 -11.77
CA GLU A 186 -13.70 -28.97 -11.92
C GLU A 186 -15.19 -28.92 -11.58
N LEU A 187 -15.61 -27.99 -10.70
CA LEU A 187 -17.01 -27.85 -10.29
C LEU A 187 -17.85 -27.04 -11.30
N ILE A 188 -17.28 -26.05 -11.97
CA ILE A 188 -17.98 -25.18 -12.92
C ILE A 188 -18.35 -25.92 -14.22
N THR A 189 -17.59 -26.98 -14.60
CA THR A 189 -17.89 -27.78 -15.80
C THR A 189 -19.09 -28.72 -15.63
N VAL A 190 -19.51 -29.00 -14.39
CA VAL A 190 -20.64 -29.92 -14.13
C VAL A 190 -21.98 -29.16 -14.01
N GLU A 191 -21.99 -27.92 -13.52
CA GLU A 191 -23.24 -27.16 -13.36
C GLU A 191 -23.69 -26.41 -14.62
N ALA A 192 -22.78 -26.02 -15.51
CA ALA A 192 -23.13 -25.33 -16.76
C ALA A 192 -23.88 -26.23 -17.78
N SER A 193 -23.85 -27.54 -17.61
CA SER A 193 -24.57 -28.49 -18.49
C SER A 193 -25.99 -28.80 -18.03
N SER A 194 -26.42 -28.41 -16.82
CA SER A 194 -27.74 -28.71 -16.27
C SER A 194 -28.74 -27.54 -16.32
N ILE A 195 -28.28 -26.33 -16.66
CA ILE A 195 -29.15 -25.13 -16.68
C ILE A 195 -29.84 -24.88 -18.04
N TYR A 196 -29.48 -25.61 -19.10
CA TYR A 196 -30.09 -25.42 -20.46
C TYR A 196 -31.19 -26.42 -20.81
N LYS A 197 -31.99 -26.87 -19.87
CA LYS A 197 -33.10 -27.82 -20.18
C LYS A 197 -34.44 -27.50 -19.51
N TYR A 198 -34.79 -26.30 -19.18
CA TYR A 198 -36.20 -25.94 -18.90
C TYR A 198 -36.41 -24.44 -19.11
N ALA A 199 -36.69 -24.05 -20.32
CA ALA A 199 -37.41 -22.80 -20.62
C ALA A 199 -38.29 -23.07 -21.83
N ASP A 200 -39.49 -23.48 -21.56
CA ASP A 200 -40.65 -23.20 -22.48
C ASP A 200 -41.94 -23.14 -21.70
N GLU A 201 -42.71 -22.08 -22.03
CA GLU A 201 -44.15 -21.86 -21.91
C GLU A 201 -44.83 -21.68 -20.53
N SER A 202 -45.29 -20.49 -20.26
CA SER A 202 -46.67 -19.99 -20.30
C SER A 202 -47.04 -19.05 -19.14
N SER A 203 -47.47 -17.87 -19.59
CA SER A 203 -48.67 -17.07 -19.22
C SER A 203 -48.83 -16.42 -17.84
N SER A 204 -48.92 -15.09 -17.97
CA SER A 204 -50.02 -14.17 -17.50
C SER A 204 -50.16 -13.84 -16.01
N ASP A 205 -50.13 -12.52 -15.81
CA ASP A 205 -50.90 -11.70 -14.87
C ASP A 205 -51.02 -12.09 -13.40
N TYR A 206 -50.40 -11.25 -12.58
CA TYR A 206 -51.13 -10.56 -11.50
C TYR A 206 -50.32 -9.36 -10.97
N GLN A 207 -50.84 -8.14 -11.20
CA GLN A 207 -50.47 -6.94 -10.47
C GLN A 207 -50.90 -7.06 -9.00
N LYS A 208 -50.00 -6.81 -8.07
CA LYS A 208 -50.36 -6.24 -6.78
C LYS A 208 -49.23 -5.36 -6.24
N ASN A 209 -49.59 -4.10 -6.04
CA ASN A 209 -48.88 -3.07 -5.35
C ASN A 209 -48.50 -3.50 -3.93
N GLU A 210 -47.21 -3.53 -3.60
CA GLU A 210 -46.73 -3.30 -2.26
C GLU A 210 -45.60 -2.28 -2.32
N LYS A 211 -45.83 -1.14 -1.63
CA LYS A 211 -44.82 -0.14 -1.36
C LYS A 211 -43.77 -0.77 -0.43
N HIS A 212 -42.66 -1.22 -1.00
CA HIS A 212 -41.47 -1.46 -0.22
C HIS A 212 -40.58 -0.21 -0.24
N LEU A 213 -40.28 0.27 0.97
CA LEU A 213 -39.23 1.23 1.25
C LEU A 213 -37.95 0.76 0.52
N ASN A 214 -37.53 1.50 -0.47
CA ASN A 214 -36.22 1.35 -1.08
C ASN A 214 -35.17 1.78 -0.05
N THR A 215 -34.63 0.83 0.69
CA THR A 215 -33.29 0.96 1.21
C THR A 215 -32.36 0.69 0.06
N ASP A 216 -31.71 1.73 -0.44
CA ASP A 216 -30.61 1.67 -1.40
C ASP A 216 -29.47 0.80 -0.83
N THR A 217 -29.55 -0.50 -1.05
CA THR A 217 -28.39 -1.39 -0.96
C THR A 217 -27.59 -1.27 -2.25
N SER A 218 -26.98 -0.10 -2.49
CA SER A 218 -25.87 0.01 -3.42
C SER A 218 -24.73 -0.78 -2.81
N THR A 219 -24.41 -1.95 -3.36
CA THR A 219 -23.16 -2.69 -3.09
C THR A 219 -22.01 -1.72 -3.29
N LEU A 220 -21.39 -1.31 -2.19
CA LEU A 220 -20.22 -0.45 -2.23
C LEU A 220 -19.13 -1.20 -3.01
N SER A 221 -18.55 -0.56 -4.02
CA SER A 221 -17.43 -1.16 -4.73
C SER A 221 -16.27 -1.46 -3.76
N SER A 222 -15.51 -2.52 -4.00
CA SER A 222 -14.35 -2.91 -3.18
C SER A 222 -13.40 -1.74 -2.94
N GLU A 223 -13.20 -0.87 -3.94
CA GLU A 223 -12.37 0.34 -3.85
C GLU A 223 -12.88 1.34 -2.80
N LYS A 224 -14.19 1.55 -2.71
CA LYS A 224 -14.77 2.46 -1.70
C LYS A 224 -14.66 1.91 -0.29
N ILE A 225 -14.72 0.58 -0.13
CA ILE A 225 -14.54 -0.08 1.16
C ILE A 225 -13.07 0.04 1.58
N GLU A 226 -12.14 -0.15 0.65
CA GLU A 226 -10.71 0.03 0.90
C GLU A 226 -10.38 1.46 1.31
N GLU A 227 -10.90 2.46 0.59
CA GLU A 227 -10.70 3.89 0.92
C GLU A 227 -11.27 4.23 2.31
N LYS A 228 -12.45 3.72 2.64
CA LYS A 228 -13.06 3.86 3.98
C LYS A 228 -12.12 3.32 5.08
N TRP A 229 -11.51 2.16 4.85
CA TRP A 229 -10.60 1.58 5.84
C TRP A 229 -9.27 2.32 5.92
N LYS A 230 -8.72 2.78 4.81
CA LYS A 230 -7.55 3.68 4.79
C LYS A 230 -7.79 4.93 5.63
N ASP A 231 -8.93 5.60 5.45
CA ASP A 231 -9.28 6.78 6.23
C ASP A 231 -9.52 6.47 7.70
N THR A 232 -10.17 5.34 8.00
CA THR A 232 -10.39 4.88 9.37
C THR A 232 -9.06 4.64 10.08
N THR A 233 -8.12 3.95 9.43
CA THR A 233 -6.78 3.67 9.96
C THR A 233 -5.97 4.95 10.15
N LYS A 234 -6.02 5.92 9.21
CA LYS A 234 -5.42 7.25 9.37
C LYS A 234 -5.94 7.97 10.65
N ARG A 235 -7.25 7.86 10.92
CA ARG A 235 -7.87 8.46 12.11
C ARG A 235 -7.46 7.73 13.39
N ILE A 236 -7.37 6.40 13.38
CA ILE A 236 -6.89 5.60 14.51
C ILE A 236 -5.46 6.00 14.87
N ILE A 237 -4.57 6.17 13.88
CA ILE A 237 -3.19 6.62 14.09
C ILE A 237 -3.17 7.98 14.78
N ARG A 238 -3.93 8.97 14.28
CA ARG A 238 -4.00 10.32 14.87
C ARG A 238 -4.51 10.29 16.31
N ASP A 239 -5.58 9.52 16.58
CA ASP A 239 -6.17 9.43 17.91
C ASP A 239 -5.19 8.77 18.90
N THR A 240 -4.38 7.81 18.44
CA THR A 240 -3.34 7.16 19.24
C THR A 240 -2.18 8.11 19.55
N GLU A 241 -1.72 8.89 18.59
CA GLU A 241 -0.64 9.87 18.76
C GLU A 241 -1.05 11.07 19.62
N ALA A 242 -2.30 11.50 19.52
CA ALA A 242 -2.83 12.63 20.30
C ALA A 242 -3.01 12.29 21.80
N THR A 243 -3.02 11.03 22.19
CA THR A 243 -3.35 10.58 23.56
C THR A 243 -2.30 9.62 24.15
N PRO A 244 -1.00 9.94 24.14
CA PRO A 244 0.02 8.98 24.58
C PRO A 244 -0.06 8.64 26.08
N SER A 245 -0.59 9.54 26.91
CA SER A 245 -0.62 9.39 28.37
C SER A 245 -1.93 8.82 28.94
N ALA A 246 -3.00 8.77 28.15
CA ALA A 246 -4.31 8.26 28.63
C ALA A 246 -4.37 6.74 28.68
N LEU A 247 -3.40 6.04 28.11
CA LEU A 247 -3.45 4.59 27.96
C LEU A 247 -2.78 3.82 29.09
N GLY A 248 -1.87 4.43 29.89
CA GLY A 248 -1.20 3.71 30.98
C GLY A 248 -0.53 2.38 30.55
N TYR A 249 -0.59 2.06 29.28
CA TYR A 249 -0.11 0.87 28.64
C TYR A 249 1.18 1.20 27.90
N SER A 250 2.26 0.53 28.26
CA SER A 250 3.38 0.25 27.39
C SER A 250 2.85 -0.63 26.25
N SER A 251 2.06 -0.04 25.38
CA SER A 251 1.19 -0.77 24.47
C SER A 251 1.97 -1.20 23.25
N GLY A 252 1.88 -2.45 22.93
CA GLY A 252 2.22 -3.02 21.65
C GLY A 252 1.38 -2.50 20.47
N PHE A 253 0.73 -1.33 20.60
CA PHE A 253 0.06 -0.68 19.47
C PHE A 253 1.14 0.00 18.62
N ASP A 254 1.71 -0.77 17.70
CA ASP A 254 2.73 -0.28 16.80
C ASP A 254 2.13 0.64 15.74
N THR A 255 2.15 1.95 16.06
CA THR A 255 1.73 2.99 15.12
C THR A 255 2.59 3.02 13.86
N LEU A 256 3.82 2.52 13.92
CA LEU A 256 4.72 2.45 12.76
C LEU A 256 4.19 1.44 11.73
N THR A 257 3.76 0.26 12.20
CA THR A 257 3.14 -0.76 11.33
C THR A 257 1.85 -0.24 10.70
N LEU A 258 0.98 0.42 11.48
CA LEU A 258 -0.24 1.05 10.93
C LEU A 258 0.09 2.15 9.91
N LYS A 259 1.10 2.97 10.17
CA LYS A 259 1.56 3.98 9.21
C LYS A 259 2.06 3.36 7.91
N SER A 260 2.74 2.22 7.97
CA SER A 260 3.19 1.52 6.77
C SER A 260 2.04 1.02 5.89
N VAL A 261 0.95 0.58 6.52
CA VAL A 261 -0.26 0.09 5.82
C VAL A 261 -1.01 1.21 5.09
N VAL A 262 -1.08 2.40 5.69
CA VAL A 262 -1.86 3.54 5.16
C VAL A 262 -1.01 4.45 4.26
N ARG A 263 0.29 4.18 4.16
CA ARG A 263 1.15 4.93 3.22
C ARG A 263 0.54 4.82 1.82
N GLU A 264 0.19 5.96 1.26
CA GLU A 264 -0.31 6.03 -0.11
C GLU A 264 0.77 5.44 -1.03
N LYS A 265 0.43 4.34 -1.70
CA LYS A 265 1.24 3.83 -2.80
C LYS A 265 1.05 4.82 -3.95
N TYR A 266 1.97 5.75 -4.10
CA TYR A 266 1.99 6.57 -5.29
C TYR A 266 2.28 5.66 -6.48
N ASP A 267 1.49 5.81 -7.54
CA ASP A 267 1.85 5.19 -8.82
C ASP A 267 3.18 5.81 -9.29
N TYR A 268 4.24 5.02 -9.20
CA TYR A 268 5.57 5.44 -9.61
C TYR A 268 5.58 5.94 -11.06
N SER A 269 4.75 5.34 -11.92
CA SER A 269 4.65 5.73 -13.32
C SER A 269 4.07 7.13 -13.46
N GLU A 270 3.01 7.44 -12.74
CA GLU A 270 2.39 8.76 -12.75
C GLU A 270 3.30 9.81 -12.10
N PHE A 271 3.92 9.46 -10.97
CA PHE A 271 4.87 10.31 -10.30
C PHE A 271 6.07 10.64 -11.21
N LEU A 272 6.71 9.63 -11.78
CA LEU A 272 7.88 9.80 -12.64
C LEU A 272 7.55 10.66 -13.87
N LYS A 273 6.39 10.44 -14.50
CA LYS A 273 5.93 11.28 -15.61
C LYS A 273 5.82 12.75 -15.22
N LYS A 274 5.25 13.05 -14.05
CA LYS A 274 5.17 14.43 -13.53
C LYS A 274 6.54 14.99 -13.14
N PHE A 275 7.40 14.16 -12.56
CA PHE A 275 8.73 14.57 -12.10
C PHE A 275 9.65 14.98 -13.25
N ILE A 276 9.59 14.27 -14.38
CA ILE A 276 10.43 14.53 -15.57
C ILE A 276 9.83 15.57 -16.52
N GLN A 277 8.58 16.03 -16.29
CA GLN A 277 8.02 17.11 -17.11
C GLN A 277 8.92 18.35 -16.99
N PRO A 278 9.37 18.93 -18.12
CA PRO A 278 10.14 20.17 -18.08
C PRO A 278 9.28 21.26 -17.41
N ASN A 279 9.87 22.03 -16.50
CA ASN A 279 9.25 23.28 -16.11
C ASN A 279 9.25 24.16 -17.37
N GLU A 280 8.09 24.50 -17.87
CA GLU A 280 7.95 25.54 -18.87
C GLU A 280 8.46 26.83 -18.24
N THR A 281 9.68 27.23 -18.59
CA THR A 281 10.16 28.56 -18.32
C THR A 281 9.66 29.43 -19.46
N LEU A 282 8.70 30.29 -19.17
CA LEU A 282 8.36 31.38 -20.09
C LEU A 282 9.59 32.29 -20.18
N GLU A 283 10.22 32.30 -21.33
CA GLU A 283 11.26 33.29 -21.64
C GLU A 283 10.58 34.50 -22.32
N ILE A 284 10.80 35.65 -21.73
CA ILE A 284 10.29 36.92 -22.25
C ILE A 284 11.34 37.45 -23.24
N ASN A 285 10.92 37.69 -24.47
CA ASN A 285 11.75 38.38 -25.42
C ASN A 285 11.46 39.88 -25.39
N ASP A 286 12.36 40.62 -24.77
CA ASP A 286 12.24 42.08 -24.65
C ASP A 286 12.44 42.83 -25.97
N ASP A 287 12.96 42.15 -27.01
CA ASP A 287 13.21 42.74 -28.33
C ASP A 287 12.00 42.62 -29.26
N GLU A 288 11.02 41.76 -28.95
CA GLU A 288 9.83 41.54 -29.77
C GLU A 288 8.56 41.67 -28.88
N PHE A 289 7.50 42.19 -29.45
CA PHE A 289 6.22 42.32 -28.76
C PHE A 289 5.11 41.52 -29.44
N ASP A 290 4.06 41.16 -28.67
CA ASP A 290 2.90 40.46 -29.20
C ASP A 290 2.11 41.39 -30.13
N TYR A 291 2.15 41.08 -31.42
CA TYR A 291 1.50 41.85 -32.47
C TYR A 291 -0.04 41.81 -32.37
N ILE A 292 -0.60 40.78 -31.76
CA ILE A 292 -2.04 40.65 -31.55
C ILE A 292 -2.50 41.65 -30.49
N TYR A 293 -1.82 41.74 -29.36
CA TYR A 293 -2.09 42.70 -28.32
C TYR A 293 -1.88 44.12 -28.80
N TYR A 294 -0.83 44.39 -29.57
CA TYR A 294 -0.54 45.69 -30.19
C TYR A 294 -1.68 46.14 -31.09
N THR A 295 -2.13 45.29 -32.01
CA THR A 295 -3.22 45.64 -32.95
C THR A 295 -4.56 45.75 -32.25
N TYR A 296 -4.79 44.92 -31.22
CA TYR A 296 -5.99 45.00 -30.39
C TYR A 296 -6.09 46.31 -29.60
N GLY A 297 -4.96 46.76 -29.06
CA GLY A 297 -4.86 48.07 -28.40
C GLY A 297 -5.22 49.22 -29.35
N LEU A 298 -4.68 49.27 -30.51
CA LEU A 298 -4.97 50.25 -31.54
C LEU A 298 -6.48 50.32 -31.90
N SER A 299 -7.14 49.17 -31.93
CA SER A 299 -8.55 49.10 -32.34
C SER A 299 -9.53 49.47 -31.22
N LEU A 300 -9.17 49.22 -29.96
CA LEU A 300 -10.06 49.41 -28.81
C LEU A 300 -9.86 50.68 -28.02
N TYR A 301 -8.64 51.21 -28.04
CA TYR A 301 -8.23 52.37 -27.20
C TYR A 301 -7.78 53.57 -27.99
N ASP A 302 -8.52 53.98 -29.02
CA ASP A 302 -8.28 55.18 -29.84
C ASP A 302 -6.83 55.36 -30.28
N ASN A 303 -6.28 54.32 -30.92
CA ASN A 303 -4.88 54.23 -31.39
C ASN A 303 -3.79 54.22 -30.30
N ILE A 304 -4.11 53.81 -29.10
CA ILE A 304 -3.11 53.54 -28.06
C ILE A 304 -2.65 52.07 -28.19
N PRO A 305 -1.36 51.80 -28.57
CA PRO A 305 -0.86 50.45 -28.65
C PRO A 305 -0.68 49.84 -27.27
N LEU A 306 -1.12 48.56 -27.06
CA LEU A 306 -0.75 47.77 -25.92
C LEU A 306 0.55 47.03 -26.31
N ILE A 307 1.62 47.32 -25.60
CA ILE A 307 2.93 46.68 -25.82
C ILE A 307 3.12 45.64 -24.72
N GLU A 308 3.12 44.39 -25.12
CA GLU A 308 3.43 43.24 -24.24
C GLU A 308 4.58 42.48 -24.89
N PRO A 309 5.65 42.15 -24.16
CA PRO A 309 6.75 41.37 -24.69
C PRO A 309 6.28 40.00 -25.13
N LEU A 310 6.91 39.46 -26.21
CA LEU A 310 6.53 38.17 -26.71
C LEU A 310 7.04 37.06 -25.77
N GLU A 311 6.12 36.26 -25.29
CA GLU A 311 6.43 35.08 -24.46
C GLU A 311 6.65 33.87 -25.37
N TYR A 312 7.80 33.23 -25.25
CA TYR A 312 8.00 31.92 -25.87
C TYR A 312 8.15 30.83 -24.85
N SER A 313 7.67 29.69 -25.19
CA SER A 313 8.03 28.44 -24.52
C SER A 313 9.16 27.78 -25.29
N GLU A 314 10.41 27.90 -24.83
CA GLU A 314 11.53 27.15 -25.43
C GLU A 314 11.43 25.67 -25.02
N ASN A 315 10.83 24.87 -25.90
CA ASN A 315 10.62 23.43 -25.72
C ASN A 315 11.82 22.54 -26.10
N SER A 316 13.02 23.10 -26.27
CA SER A 316 14.14 22.36 -26.87
C SER A 316 15.36 22.13 -25.97
N LYS A 317 15.19 22.19 -24.63
CA LYS A 317 16.31 21.90 -23.72
C LYS A 317 16.53 20.40 -23.58
N LEU A 318 17.79 19.98 -23.69
CA LEU A 318 18.26 18.63 -23.42
C LEU A 318 17.73 18.15 -22.06
N GLN A 319 17.07 16.99 -22.06
CA GLN A 319 16.50 16.41 -20.83
C GLN A 319 17.62 15.76 -20.01
N ARG A 320 17.84 16.23 -18.77
CA ARG A 320 18.89 15.70 -17.90
C ARG A 320 18.32 15.16 -16.60
N LEU A 321 18.72 13.96 -16.22
CA LEU A 321 18.24 13.26 -15.04
C LEU A 321 19.39 12.57 -14.32
N ILE A 322 19.39 12.62 -12.98
CA ILE A 322 20.32 11.85 -12.14
C ILE A 322 19.54 10.74 -11.48
N ILE A 323 19.98 9.50 -11.66
CA ILE A 323 19.46 8.31 -11.03
C ILE A 323 20.55 7.76 -10.11
N ALA A 324 20.38 7.90 -8.82
CA ALA A 324 21.30 7.37 -7.81
C ALA A 324 20.77 6.05 -7.26
N ILE A 325 21.65 5.10 -7.12
CA ILE A 325 21.37 3.75 -6.62
C ILE A 325 22.19 3.55 -5.37
N ASP A 326 21.50 3.33 -4.25
CA ASP A 326 22.13 2.89 -3.02
C ASP A 326 22.62 1.44 -3.19
N THR A 327 23.91 1.27 -2.99
CA THR A 327 24.57 -0.04 -3.05
C THR A 327 25.05 -0.51 -1.68
N SER A 328 24.46 0.01 -0.61
CA SER A 328 24.69 -0.48 0.75
C SER A 328 24.29 -1.94 0.91
N GLY A 329 24.81 -2.60 1.94
CA GLY A 329 24.61 -4.04 2.16
C GLY A 329 23.15 -4.44 2.45
N SER A 330 22.27 -3.50 2.73
CA SER A 330 20.83 -3.70 2.99
C SER A 330 19.97 -3.71 1.70
N VAL A 331 20.49 -3.19 0.58
CA VAL A 331 19.75 -3.11 -0.69
C VAL A 331 20.03 -4.33 -1.56
N TYR A 332 18.98 -5.08 -1.93
CA TYR A 332 19.12 -6.31 -2.71
C TYR A 332 19.22 -6.04 -4.22
N GLY A 333 20.15 -6.76 -4.89
CA GLY A 333 20.40 -6.58 -6.32
C GLY A 333 19.19 -6.80 -7.25
N ASP A 334 18.26 -7.69 -6.87
CA ASP A 334 17.06 -7.95 -7.66
C ASP A 334 16.07 -6.77 -7.57
N ALA A 335 15.96 -6.11 -6.43
CA ALA A 335 15.16 -4.91 -6.26
C ALA A 335 15.70 -3.74 -7.10
N VAL A 336 17.03 -3.58 -7.16
CA VAL A 336 17.69 -2.57 -7.99
C VAL A 336 17.41 -2.83 -9.47
N LYS A 337 17.53 -4.08 -9.93
CA LYS A 337 17.22 -4.44 -11.33
C LYS A 337 15.76 -4.16 -11.68
N SER A 338 14.83 -4.52 -10.79
CA SER A 338 13.41 -4.25 -10.97
C SER A 338 13.12 -2.74 -11.03
N PHE A 339 13.75 -1.95 -10.16
CA PHE A 339 13.64 -0.49 -10.18
C PHE A 339 14.12 0.10 -11.50
N ILE A 340 15.33 -0.26 -11.96
CA ILE A 340 15.90 0.28 -13.19
C ILE A 340 15.04 -0.12 -14.40
N ASN A 341 14.62 -1.40 -14.48
CA ASN A 341 13.76 -1.87 -15.56
C ASN A 341 12.41 -1.14 -15.58
N LYS A 342 11.78 -0.94 -14.43
CA LYS A 342 10.51 -0.21 -14.33
C LYS A 342 10.68 1.26 -14.70
N THR A 343 11.74 1.90 -14.22
CA THR A 343 12.10 3.28 -14.57
C THR A 343 12.32 3.42 -16.08
N TYR A 344 13.08 2.51 -16.68
CA TYR A 344 13.32 2.47 -18.12
C TYR A 344 12.02 2.33 -18.92
N SER A 345 11.17 1.35 -18.55
CA SER A 345 9.89 1.13 -19.22
C SER A 345 8.97 2.36 -19.17
N ILE A 346 8.98 3.11 -18.07
CA ILE A 346 8.21 4.34 -17.95
C ILE A 346 8.80 5.44 -18.83
N LEU A 347 10.12 5.63 -18.79
CA LEU A 347 10.82 6.63 -19.59
C LEU A 347 10.62 6.40 -21.09
N LEU A 348 10.62 5.12 -21.55
CA LEU A 348 10.31 4.78 -22.95
C LEU A 348 8.93 5.22 -23.40
N ASN A 349 7.94 5.17 -22.50
CA ASN A 349 6.56 5.55 -22.80
C ASN A 349 6.31 7.06 -22.65
N THR A 350 7.32 7.84 -22.30
CA THR A 350 7.24 9.29 -22.17
C THR A 350 7.89 10.01 -23.35
N GLU A 351 7.68 11.32 -23.43
CA GLU A 351 8.37 12.13 -24.43
C GLU A 351 9.85 12.38 -24.11
N PHE A 352 10.33 11.87 -22.95
CA PHE A 352 11.70 12.06 -22.50
C PHE A 352 12.72 11.58 -23.54
N PHE A 353 12.53 10.37 -24.07
CA PHE A 353 13.44 9.80 -25.08
C PHE A 353 13.17 10.25 -26.54
N LYS A 354 12.13 11.04 -26.77
CA LYS A 354 11.90 11.63 -28.09
C LYS A 354 12.83 12.80 -28.40
N LYS A 355 13.48 13.35 -27.36
CA LYS A 355 14.43 14.45 -27.42
C LYS A 355 15.83 13.93 -27.08
N GLU A 356 16.85 14.75 -27.32
CA GLU A 356 18.17 14.46 -26.77
C GLU A 356 18.13 14.43 -25.25
N PHE A 357 18.77 13.46 -24.65
CA PHE A 357 18.78 13.28 -23.18
C PHE A 357 20.17 12.91 -22.67
N GLU A 358 20.39 13.17 -21.39
CA GLU A 358 21.59 12.83 -20.64
C GLU A 358 21.16 12.28 -19.28
N ILE A 359 21.38 10.97 -19.05
CA ILE A 359 21.06 10.33 -17.78
C ILE A 359 22.35 9.93 -17.08
N HIS A 360 22.55 10.43 -15.87
CA HIS A 360 23.64 10.02 -15.00
C HIS A 360 23.15 8.90 -14.10
N ILE A 361 23.73 7.70 -14.19
CA ILE A 361 23.45 6.61 -13.26
C ILE A 361 24.62 6.47 -12.30
N ILE A 362 24.36 6.70 -11.01
CA ILE A 362 25.37 6.76 -9.97
C ILE A 362 25.14 5.63 -8.99
N GLN A 363 26.13 4.77 -8.79
CA GLN A 363 26.13 3.79 -7.71
C GLN A 363 26.90 4.36 -6.53
N CYS A 364 26.25 4.45 -5.38
CA CYS A 364 26.82 5.07 -4.17
C CYS A 364 26.48 4.27 -2.91
N ASP A 365 27.48 4.03 -2.09
CA ASP A 365 27.33 3.58 -0.71
C ASP A 365 27.73 4.73 0.25
N CYS A 366 28.89 4.70 0.90
CA CYS A 366 29.46 5.85 1.61
C CYS A 366 30.27 6.77 0.68
N LYS A 367 30.47 6.38 -0.58
CA LYS A 367 31.13 7.15 -1.65
C LYS A 367 30.62 6.71 -3.02
N ILE A 368 30.85 7.52 -4.04
CA ILE A 368 30.50 7.14 -5.40
C ILE A 368 31.41 5.99 -5.85
N GLN A 369 30.78 4.86 -6.21
CA GLN A 369 31.44 3.64 -6.69
C GLN A 369 31.52 3.60 -8.22
N SER A 370 30.51 4.13 -8.92
CA SER A 370 30.52 4.39 -10.36
C SER A 370 29.57 5.52 -10.69
N ALA A 371 29.90 6.26 -11.76
CA ALA A 371 29.05 7.28 -12.38
C ALA A 371 29.12 7.07 -13.89
N ASP A 372 28.02 6.62 -14.45
CA ASP A 372 27.89 6.30 -15.88
C ASP A 372 26.93 7.30 -16.53
N ILE A 373 27.31 7.88 -17.67
CA ILE A 373 26.54 8.88 -18.40
C ILE A 373 25.98 8.25 -19.68
N LEU A 374 24.68 8.28 -19.86
CA LEU A 374 23.96 7.64 -20.94
C LEU A 374 23.26 8.68 -21.80
N HIS A 375 23.46 8.60 -23.12
CA HIS A 375 22.88 9.54 -24.08
C HIS A 375 21.91 8.88 -25.05
N SER A 376 21.83 7.55 -25.07
CA SER A 376 20.93 6.81 -25.95
C SER A 376 20.19 5.68 -25.22
N THR A 377 19.07 5.27 -25.80
CA THR A 377 18.33 4.11 -25.31
C THR A 377 19.14 2.82 -25.38
N LYS A 378 20.04 2.72 -26.38
CA LYS A 378 20.95 1.56 -26.50
C LYS A 378 21.96 1.51 -25.37
N ASP A 379 22.54 2.65 -24.97
CA ASP A 379 23.48 2.73 -23.86
C ASP A 379 22.80 2.27 -22.56
N LEU A 380 21.53 2.64 -22.39
CA LEU A 380 20.74 2.27 -21.23
C LEU A 380 20.40 0.77 -21.20
N GLU A 381 20.02 0.19 -22.36
CA GLU A 381 19.80 -1.27 -22.48
C GLU A 381 21.08 -2.05 -22.20
N GLU A 382 22.22 -1.59 -22.74
CA GLU A 382 23.52 -2.20 -22.51
C GLU A 382 23.94 -2.12 -21.03
N TYR A 383 23.70 -0.97 -20.40
CA TYR A 383 23.94 -0.78 -18.97
C TYR A 383 23.09 -1.76 -18.11
N ILE A 384 21.80 -1.89 -18.41
CA ILE A 384 20.89 -2.79 -17.68
C ILE A 384 21.33 -4.26 -17.82
N ASN A 385 21.69 -4.68 -19.03
CA ASN A 385 22.11 -6.06 -19.29
C ASN A 385 23.44 -6.41 -18.61
N ASN A 386 24.33 -5.44 -18.46
CA ASN A 386 25.66 -5.61 -17.85
C ASN A 386 25.75 -5.08 -16.42
N LEU A 387 24.61 -4.77 -15.79
CA LEU A 387 24.57 -4.16 -14.46
C LEU A 387 25.26 -5.05 -13.42
N THR A 388 26.34 -4.53 -12.86
CA THR A 388 27.04 -5.09 -11.71
C THR A 388 27.00 -4.07 -10.57
N LEU A 389 26.50 -4.47 -9.41
CA LEU A 389 26.50 -3.62 -8.23
C LEU A 389 27.89 -3.59 -7.62
N LYS A 390 28.33 -2.39 -7.28
CA LYS A 390 29.64 -2.12 -6.66
C LYS A 390 29.43 -1.41 -5.35
N GLY A 391 30.20 -1.78 -4.31
CA GLY A 391 30.16 -1.12 -3.01
C GLY A 391 29.92 -2.12 -1.88
N PHE A 392 28.74 -2.13 -1.28
CA PHE A 392 28.32 -2.93 -0.11
C PHE A 392 28.85 -2.38 1.24
N GLY A 393 29.14 -1.07 1.30
CA GLY A 393 29.53 -0.35 2.51
C GLY A 393 28.33 0.14 3.33
N GLY A 394 28.56 1.18 4.14
CA GLY A 394 27.50 1.96 4.78
C GLY A 394 26.79 2.90 3.81
N THR A 395 25.80 3.66 4.27
CA THR A 395 25.00 4.55 3.42
C THR A 395 25.26 6.01 3.77
N ASP A 396 25.77 6.79 2.82
CA ASP A 396 25.87 8.26 2.88
C ASP A 396 25.35 8.84 1.55
N PHE A 397 24.32 9.64 1.63
CA PHE A 397 23.70 10.24 0.44
C PHE A 397 24.42 11.49 -0.03
N THR A 398 25.24 12.12 0.82
CA THR A 398 25.93 13.40 0.56
C THR A 398 26.75 13.39 -0.73
N PRO A 399 27.55 12.36 -1.07
CA PRO A 399 28.42 12.38 -2.24
C PRO A 399 27.67 12.56 -3.58
N VAL A 400 26.44 12.04 -3.67
CA VAL A 400 25.63 12.18 -4.89
C VAL A 400 25.15 13.62 -5.07
N PHE A 401 24.78 14.28 -3.98
CA PHE A 401 24.35 15.67 -4.00
C PHE A 401 25.52 16.62 -4.29
N ASP A 402 26.70 16.35 -3.71
CA ASP A 402 27.93 17.10 -4.00
C ASP A 402 28.29 16.98 -5.51
N TYR A 403 28.21 15.76 -6.06
CA TYR A 403 28.41 15.53 -7.50
C TYR A 403 27.43 16.31 -8.36
N ALA A 404 26.17 16.35 -7.98
CA ALA A 404 25.13 17.11 -8.69
C ALA A 404 25.41 18.63 -8.65
N GLU A 405 25.84 19.15 -7.49
CA GLU A 405 26.23 20.56 -7.36
C GLU A 405 27.47 20.92 -8.16
N GLU A 406 28.46 20.02 -8.23
CA GLU A 406 29.64 20.20 -9.09
C GLU A 406 29.25 20.30 -10.57
N LEU A 407 28.34 19.45 -11.04
CA LEU A 407 27.84 19.48 -12.42
C LEU A 407 27.13 20.80 -12.76
N ILE A 408 26.29 21.30 -11.85
CA ILE A 408 25.56 22.56 -12.03
C ILE A 408 26.54 23.75 -12.02
N ASN A 409 27.50 23.73 -11.12
CA ASN A 409 28.49 24.82 -11.01
C ASN A 409 29.47 24.84 -12.17
N ALA A 410 29.79 23.69 -12.77
CA ALA A 410 30.68 23.57 -13.93
C ALA A 410 30.06 24.18 -15.22
N ASP A 411 28.73 24.07 -15.37
CA ASP A 411 28.02 24.64 -16.50
C ASP A 411 26.61 25.10 -16.07
N LYS A 412 26.48 26.41 -15.84
CA LYS A 412 25.21 27.03 -15.42
C LYS A 412 24.07 26.88 -16.43
N ASN A 413 24.38 26.56 -17.66
CA ASN A 413 23.38 26.30 -18.70
C ASN A 413 22.86 24.86 -18.67
N LYS A 414 23.47 23.99 -17.87
CA LYS A 414 22.99 22.63 -17.66
C LYS A 414 21.86 22.61 -16.62
N ILE A 415 20.65 22.40 -17.09
CA ILE A 415 19.47 22.27 -16.23
C ILE A 415 19.15 20.77 -16.08
N PHE A 416 19.13 20.30 -14.85
CA PHE A 416 18.71 18.94 -14.51
C PHE A 416 17.24 18.93 -14.03
N ASN A 417 16.47 17.94 -14.47
CA ASN A 417 15.09 17.76 -14.04
C ASN A 417 15.01 17.42 -12.54
N GLY A 418 16.01 16.68 -12.02
CA GLY A 418 16.13 16.35 -10.61
C GLY A 418 16.96 15.10 -10.36
N ILE A 419 16.93 14.64 -9.11
CA ILE A 419 17.60 13.43 -8.62
C ILE A 419 16.56 12.42 -8.17
N ILE A 420 16.65 11.19 -8.68
CA ILE A 420 15.90 10.04 -8.20
C ILE A 420 16.88 9.13 -7.46
N TYR A 421 16.70 8.98 -6.15
CA TYR A 421 17.56 8.16 -5.31
C TYR A 421 16.84 6.88 -4.89
N PHE A 422 17.32 5.72 -5.31
CA PHE A 422 16.79 4.41 -4.92
C PHE A 422 17.55 3.89 -3.69
N THR A 423 16.85 3.63 -2.58
CA THR A 423 17.45 3.27 -1.28
C THR A 423 16.42 2.61 -0.36
N ASP A 424 16.86 2.01 0.74
CA ASP A 424 16.02 1.65 1.89
C ASP A 424 15.73 2.85 2.81
N GLY A 425 16.42 3.96 2.62
CA GLY A 425 16.23 5.22 3.34
C GLY A 425 17.09 5.38 4.59
N ASP A 426 17.72 4.34 5.09
CA ASP A 426 18.61 4.43 6.26
C ASP A 426 20.01 4.87 5.83
N GLY A 427 20.38 6.13 6.15
CA GLY A 427 21.68 6.69 5.80
C GLY A 427 21.90 8.10 6.32
N ILE A 428 23.04 8.65 5.98
CA ILE A 428 23.42 10.02 6.31
C ILE A 428 22.92 10.95 5.21
N TYR A 429 22.10 11.92 5.57
CA TYR A 429 21.55 12.92 4.65
C TYR A 429 22.38 14.21 4.66
N PRO A 430 22.47 14.94 3.54
CA PRO A 430 23.06 16.28 3.51
C PRO A 430 22.39 17.20 4.54
N GLN A 431 23.22 18.03 5.23
CA GLN A 431 22.72 18.98 6.24
C GLN A 431 21.90 20.10 5.62
N ASN A 432 22.28 20.54 4.42
CA ASN A 432 21.58 21.61 3.69
C ASN A 432 20.67 21.03 2.62
N PRO A 433 19.51 21.66 2.36
CA PRO A 433 18.65 21.25 1.26
C PRO A 433 19.37 21.44 -0.08
N PRO A 434 19.38 20.41 -0.96
CA PRO A 434 19.98 20.53 -2.27
C PRO A 434 19.16 21.47 -3.19
N GLN A 435 19.83 22.09 -4.17
CA GLN A 435 19.16 22.98 -5.12
C GLN A 435 18.24 22.23 -6.09
N LEU A 436 18.56 20.97 -6.40
CA LEU A 436 17.77 20.14 -7.32
C LEU A 436 16.55 19.52 -6.63
N LYS A 437 15.47 19.40 -7.39
CA LYS A 437 14.34 18.53 -6.98
C LYS A 437 14.86 17.14 -6.72
N ASN A 438 14.45 16.52 -5.63
CA ASN A 438 14.91 15.20 -5.27
C ASN A 438 13.73 14.32 -4.84
N VAL A 439 13.85 13.04 -5.11
CA VAL A 439 12.93 12.01 -4.65
C VAL A 439 13.72 10.79 -4.19
N PHE A 440 13.40 10.32 -3.00
CA PHE A 440 13.93 9.08 -2.46
C PHE A 440 12.90 7.98 -2.67
N VAL A 441 13.21 7.06 -3.56
CA VAL A 441 12.40 5.88 -3.86
C VAL A 441 12.75 4.83 -2.83
N ILE A 442 11.88 4.71 -1.82
CA ILE A 442 12.11 3.84 -0.67
C ILE A 442 11.55 2.45 -0.96
N HIS A 443 12.44 1.46 -0.91
CA HIS A 443 12.14 0.05 -1.13
C HIS A 443 11.69 -0.67 0.16
N ASP A 444 12.09 -0.18 1.34
CA ASP A 444 11.75 -0.83 2.61
C ASP A 444 10.44 -0.30 3.21
N ASN A 445 9.50 -1.23 3.47
CA ASN A 445 8.22 -0.91 4.13
C ASN A 445 8.36 -0.54 5.62
N GLY A 446 9.52 -0.79 6.23
CA GLY A 446 9.82 -0.51 7.64
C GLY A 446 10.50 0.83 7.91
N PHE A 447 10.87 1.59 6.88
CA PHE A 447 11.60 2.84 7.05
C PHE A 447 10.82 3.90 7.85
N ASP A 448 11.47 4.47 8.87
CA ASP A 448 10.90 5.54 9.69
C ASP A 448 11.14 6.91 9.05
N LYS A 449 10.05 7.51 8.52
CA LYS A 449 10.08 8.84 7.90
C LYS A 449 10.64 9.95 8.82
N SER A 450 10.59 9.79 10.13
CA SER A 450 11.12 10.79 11.08
C SER A 450 12.64 10.97 10.98
N LYS A 451 13.34 9.99 10.43
CA LYS A 451 14.79 10.04 10.18
C LYS A 451 15.16 10.86 8.93
N MET A 452 14.19 11.11 8.05
CA MET A 452 14.40 11.84 6.80
C MET A 452 14.24 13.34 7.01
N PRO A 453 15.13 14.18 6.46
CA PRO A 453 14.99 15.62 6.53
C PRO A 453 13.73 16.12 5.79
N VAL A 454 13.19 17.25 6.22
CA VAL A 454 11.93 17.82 5.71
C VAL A 454 11.98 18.13 4.20
N TRP A 455 13.18 18.44 3.67
CA TRP A 455 13.38 18.75 2.25
C TRP A 455 13.41 17.51 1.34
N ALA A 456 13.61 16.32 1.88
CA ALA A 456 13.64 15.09 1.10
C ALA A 456 12.23 14.57 0.84
N THR A 457 11.93 14.23 -0.41
CA THR A 457 10.61 13.71 -0.81
C THR A 457 10.64 12.18 -0.88
N PRO A 458 10.01 11.46 0.06
CA PRO A 458 9.94 10.01 0.00
C PRO A 458 8.84 9.54 -0.95
N LEU A 459 9.16 8.53 -1.75
CA LEU A 459 8.22 7.78 -2.59
C LEU A 459 8.36 6.29 -2.26
N TYR A 460 7.31 5.68 -1.76
CA TYR A 460 7.34 4.28 -1.35
C TYR A 460 6.88 3.38 -2.51
N ILE A 461 7.70 2.39 -2.86
CA ILE A 461 7.43 1.45 -3.95
C ILE A 461 7.69 0.03 -3.48
N ASN A 462 6.77 -0.88 -3.82
CA ASN A 462 7.05 -2.30 -3.78
C ASN A 462 7.36 -2.76 -5.21
N PHE A 463 8.45 -3.45 -5.38
CA PHE A 463 8.77 -4.16 -6.61
C PHE A 463 8.30 -5.61 -6.40
N ASP A 464 7.02 -5.86 -6.71
CA ASP A 464 6.47 -7.22 -6.79
C ASP A 464 6.86 -7.88 -8.12
#